data_50ba5ae7061d08405316f55388db3366
#
_entry.id   50ba5ae7061d08405316f55388db3366
#
_cell.length_a   1.000
_cell.length_b   1.000
_cell.length_c   1.000
_cell.angle_alpha   90.00
_cell.angle_beta   90.00
_cell.angle_gamma   90.00
#
_symmetry.space_group_name_H-M   'P 1'
#
loop_
_entity.id
_entity.type
_entity.pdbx_description
1 polymer ?
#
loop_
_entity_poly.entity_id
_entity_poly.type
_entity_poly.pdbx_seq_one_letter_code
_entity_poly.pdbx_strand_id
1 'polypeptide(L)'
;MARWGKCDFRELEQLNKRLEQLSSVDFDAFCRKMSNEIAARLLAKVKKRTPVGVVPGYATDEAKEEYWSGYEGGTLRDAWTILPVEKQGDQYIVTVVNNTEYASYVEYGHRQTPGRYVPALGKSLKASWVKGRFMLTIPHKNLKPKPPHCCNRNCTCF
;
A
#
# COMPACT_ATOMS: atom_id res chain seq x y z
N MET A 1 -55.02 41.08 -19.78
CA MET A 1 -54.41 39.78 -19.45
C MET A 1 -52.94 39.86 -19.80
N ALA A 2 -52.05 39.86 -18.81
CA ALA A 2 -50.61 39.91 -19.04
C ALA A 2 -50.13 38.53 -19.58
N ARG A 3 -49.58 38.51 -20.79
CA ARG A 3 -48.90 37.33 -21.34
C ARG A 3 -47.55 37.19 -20.65
N TRP A 4 -47.42 36.21 -19.83
CA TRP A 4 -46.13 35.79 -19.29
C TRP A 4 -45.30 35.18 -20.42
N GLY A 5 -44.07 35.66 -20.65
CA GLY A 5 -43.21 35.19 -21.70
C GLY A 5 -42.88 33.70 -21.51
N LYS A 6 -42.82 32.93 -22.62
CA LYS A 6 -42.31 31.58 -22.63
C LYS A 6 -40.78 31.63 -22.43
N CYS A 7 -40.30 31.18 -21.29
CA CYS A 7 -38.85 30.91 -21.12
C CYS A 7 -38.50 29.60 -21.83
N ASP A 8 -37.49 29.61 -22.70
CA ASP A 8 -36.96 28.42 -23.33
C ASP A 8 -35.77 27.90 -22.49
N PHE A 9 -35.94 26.73 -21.87
CA PHE A 9 -34.94 26.12 -21.00
C PHE A 9 -34.06 25.08 -21.71
N ARG A 10 -34.18 24.91 -23.03
CA ARG A 10 -33.45 23.87 -23.79
C ARG A 10 -31.94 23.99 -23.69
N GLU A 11 -31.42 25.21 -23.69
CA GLU A 11 -29.99 25.45 -23.54
C GLU A 11 -29.50 25.08 -22.14
N LEU A 12 -30.32 25.32 -21.12
CA LEU A 12 -30.04 24.99 -19.74
C LEU A 12 -30.03 23.47 -19.53
N GLU A 13 -30.97 22.75 -20.14
CA GLU A 13 -31.00 21.28 -20.14
C GLU A 13 -29.80 20.68 -20.86
N GLN A 14 -29.41 21.26 -21.99
CA GLN A 14 -28.20 20.83 -22.70
C GLN A 14 -26.92 21.08 -21.90
N LEU A 15 -26.84 22.23 -21.21
CA LEU A 15 -25.73 22.54 -20.32
C LEU A 15 -25.67 21.55 -19.16
N ASN A 16 -26.79 21.24 -18.53
CA ASN A 16 -26.87 20.30 -17.44
C ASN A 16 -26.42 18.90 -17.86
N LYS A 17 -26.88 18.40 -19.00
CA LYS A 17 -26.43 17.12 -19.59
C LYS A 17 -24.91 17.09 -19.84
N ARG A 18 -24.34 18.18 -20.33
CA ARG A 18 -22.87 18.28 -20.56
C ARG A 18 -22.12 18.27 -19.22
N LEU A 19 -22.61 18.99 -18.22
CA LEU A 19 -22.02 19.02 -16.88
C LEU A 19 -22.07 17.65 -16.20
N GLU A 20 -23.19 16.93 -16.32
CA GLU A 20 -23.34 15.57 -15.80
C GLU A 20 -22.36 14.59 -16.47
N GLN A 21 -22.21 14.66 -17.81
CA GLN A 21 -21.26 13.83 -18.54
C GLN A 21 -19.81 14.13 -18.16
N LEU A 22 -19.40 15.39 -18.09
CA LEU A 22 -18.06 15.81 -17.70
C LEU A 22 -17.76 15.44 -16.25
N SER A 23 -18.68 15.69 -15.32
CA SER A 23 -18.47 15.43 -13.91
C SER A 23 -18.27 13.94 -13.60
N SER A 24 -18.99 13.05 -14.29
CA SER A 24 -18.89 11.60 -14.04
C SER A 24 -17.56 11.01 -14.49
N VAL A 25 -17.06 11.40 -15.68
CA VAL A 25 -15.79 10.91 -16.22
C VAL A 25 -14.60 11.48 -15.44
N ASP A 26 -14.61 12.78 -15.16
CA ASP A 26 -13.55 13.45 -14.42
C ASP A 26 -13.49 12.95 -12.97
N PHE A 27 -14.64 12.69 -12.35
CA PHE A 27 -14.71 12.18 -10.99
C PHE A 27 -14.17 10.75 -10.88
N ASP A 28 -14.50 9.84 -11.83
CA ASP A 28 -13.96 8.48 -11.83
C ASP A 28 -12.43 8.49 -12.02
N ALA A 29 -11.94 9.27 -12.97
CA ALA A 29 -10.50 9.44 -13.21
C ALA A 29 -9.78 10.02 -12.00
N PHE A 30 -10.37 11.02 -11.35
CA PHE A 30 -9.86 11.60 -10.12
C PHE A 30 -9.79 10.57 -8.98
N CYS A 31 -10.87 9.81 -8.75
CA CYS A 31 -10.90 8.78 -7.70
C CYS A 31 -9.86 7.68 -7.94
N ARG A 32 -9.70 7.21 -9.18
CA ARG A 32 -8.65 6.24 -9.54
C ARG A 32 -7.25 6.77 -9.28
N LYS A 33 -7.00 8.02 -9.70
CA LYS A 33 -5.70 8.68 -9.47
C LYS A 33 -5.39 8.83 -7.97
N MET A 34 -6.36 9.30 -7.18
CA MET A 34 -6.22 9.45 -5.75
C MET A 34 -6.00 8.11 -5.04
N SER A 35 -6.74 7.07 -5.43
CA SER A 35 -6.58 5.71 -4.88
C SER A 35 -5.17 5.17 -5.15
N ASN A 36 -4.67 5.32 -6.38
CA ASN A 36 -3.30 4.93 -6.73
C ASN A 36 -2.24 5.72 -5.94
N GLU A 37 -2.44 7.02 -5.73
CA GLU A 37 -1.51 7.85 -4.96
C GLU A 37 -1.46 7.41 -3.49
N ILE A 38 -2.61 7.13 -2.89
CA ILE A 38 -2.69 6.62 -1.52
C ILE A 38 -2.00 5.26 -1.40
N ALA A 39 -2.25 4.36 -2.35
CA ALA A 39 -1.60 3.04 -2.39
C ALA A 39 -0.08 3.15 -2.56
N ALA A 40 0.41 4.04 -3.42
CA ALA A 40 1.84 4.28 -3.60
C ALA A 40 2.51 4.81 -2.31
N ARG A 41 1.83 5.71 -1.59
CA ARG A 41 2.30 6.20 -0.28
C ARG A 41 2.33 5.09 0.77
N LEU A 42 1.31 4.21 0.78
CA LEU A 42 1.30 3.04 1.64
C LEU A 42 2.45 2.11 1.30
N LEU A 43 2.63 1.78 0.02
CA LEU A 43 3.71 0.91 -0.46
C LEU A 43 5.09 1.43 -0.04
N ALA A 44 5.34 2.72 -0.19
CA ALA A 44 6.61 3.34 0.22
C ALA A 44 6.86 3.16 1.73
N LYS A 45 5.83 3.34 2.58
CA LYS A 45 5.94 3.13 4.02
C LYS A 45 6.16 1.65 4.37
N VAL A 46 5.48 0.74 3.66
CA VAL A 46 5.61 -0.72 3.83
C VAL A 46 7.02 -1.17 3.44
N LYS A 47 7.52 -0.78 2.27
CA LYS A 47 8.88 -1.12 1.82
C LYS A 47 9.95 -0.60 2.78
N LYS A 48 9.79 0.62 3.30
CA LYS A 48 10.71 1.18 4.30
C LYS A 48 10.73 0.39 5.61
N ARG A 49 9.59 -0.21 6.00
CA ARG A 49 9.47 -0.99 7.24
C ARG A 49 9.84 -2.45 7.04
N THR A 50 9.81 -2.96 5.82
CA THR A 50 10.13 -4.36 5.52
C THR A 50 11.62 -4.61 5.77
N PRO A 51 11.96 -5.59 6.63
CA PRO A 51 13.35 -5.92 6.91
C PRO A 51 14.00 -6.52 5.65
N VAL A 52 15.29 -6.25 5.50
CA VAL A 52 16.14 -6.93 4.53
C VAL A 52 16.96 -7.95 5.29
N GLY A 53 16.97 -9.18 4.82
CA GLY A 53 17.86 -10.19 5.35
C GLY A 53 19.31 -9.84 5.05
N VAL A 54 20.16 -10.01 6.03
CA VAL A 54 21.60 -9.81 5.91
C VAL A 54 22.29 -11.09 6.37
N VAL A 55 23.32 -11.51 5.68
CA VAL A 55 24.16 -12.65 6.10
C VAL A 55 24.72 -12.36 7.47
N PRO A 56 24.54 -13.24 8.46
CA PRO A 56 25.06 -13.02 9.80
C PRO A 56 26.58 -12.88 9.80
N GLY A 57 27.11 -11.79 10.35
CA GLY A 57 28.56 -11.57 10.40
C GLY A 57 29.34 -12.58 11.24
N TYR A 58 28.64 -13.36 12.08
CA TYR A 58 29.20 -14.42 12.90
C TYR A 58 29.15 -15.82 12.24
N ALA A 59 28.56 -15.93 11.03
CA ALA A 59 28.58 -17.18 10.29
C ALA A 59 29.99 -17.52 9.87
N THR A 60 30.38 -18.81 9.98
CA THR A 60 31.66 -19.28 9.49
C THR A 60 31.74 -19.18 7.97
N ASP A 61 32.93 -19.18 7.40
CA ASP A 61 33.07 -19.01 5.96
C ASP A 61 32.51 -20.22 5.20
N GLU A 62 32.60 -21.44 5.76
CA GLU A 62 31.99 -22.65 5.20
C GLU A 62 30.45 -22.51 5.21
N ALA A 63 29.86 -22.00 6.30
CA ALA A 63 28.40 -21.78 6.38
C ALA A 63 27.94 -20.67 5.42
N LYS A 64 28.76 -19.64 5.17
CA LYS A 64 28.44 -18.61 4.17
C LYS A 64 28.46 -19.18 2.76
N GLU A 65 29.40 -20.03 2.44
CA GLU A 65 29.55 -20.65 1.13
C GLU A 65 28.41 -21.67 0.88
N GLU A 66 28.04 -22.47 1.89
CA GLU A 66 27.01 -23.52 1.79
C GLU A 66 25.56 -22.97 1.78
N TYR A 67 25.23 -22.01 2.68
CA TYR A 67 23.85 -21.57 2.90
C TYR A 67 23.55 -20.15 2.38
N TRP A 68 24.57 -19.34 2.14
CA TRP A 68 24.40 -17.92 1.81
C TRP A 68 25.04 -17.53 0.47
N SER A 69 25.57 -18.51 -0.29
CA SER A 69 26.15 -18.25 -1.60
C SER A 69 25.09 -17.64 -2.53
N GLY A 70 25.39 -16.48 -3.14
CA GLY A 70 24.47 -15.75 -4.01
C GLY A 70 23.28 -15.09 -3.30
N TYR A 71 23.28 -15.03 -1.96
CA TYR A 71 22.20 -14.38 -1.21
C TYR A 71 22.39 -12.86 -1.18
N GLU A 72 21.54 -12.12 -1.91
CA GLU A 72 21.59 -10.66 -1.96
C GLU A 72 20.63 -10.00 -0.94
N GLY A 73 19.65 -10.72 -0.43
CA GLY A 73 18.59 -10.17 0.42
C GLY A 73 17.60 -9.29 -0.35
N GLY A 74 16.57 -8.82 0.33
CA GLY A 74 15.61 -7.87 -0.27
C GLY A 74 14.38 -8.48 -0.93
N THR A 75 14.36 -9.77 -1.24
CA THR A 75 13.24 -10.47 -1.90
C THR A 75 11.88 -10.10 -1.31
N LEU A 76 11.74 -10.09 0.02
CA LEU A 76 10.50 -9.73 0.71
C LEU A 76 10.11 -8.27 0.46
N ARG A 77 11.07 -7.36 0.42
CA ARG A 77 10.83 -5.93 0.18
C ARG A 77 10.40 -5.68 -1.26
N ASP A 78 10.99 -6.36 -2.20
CA ASP A 78 10.76 -6.14 -3.63
C ASP A 78 9.47 -6.83 -4.11
N ALA A 79 9.05 -7.90 -3.43
CA ALA A 79 7.81 -8.62 -3.72
C ALA A 79 6.52 -7.85 -3.37
N TRP A 80 6.59 -6.68 -2.75
CA TRP A 80 5.44 -5.83 -2.52
C TRP A 80 4.96 -5.17 -3.79
N THR A 81 3.69 -5.41 -4.15
CA THR A 81 3.07 -4.94 -5.39
C THR A 81 1.69 -4.33 -5.12
N ILE A 82 1.30 -3.36 -5.92
CA ILE A 82 -0.04 -2.77 -5.94
C ILE A 82 -0.78 -3.36 -7.14
N LEU A 83 -1.96 -3.92 -6.91
CA LEU A 83 -2.85 -4.35 -7.98
C LEU A 83 -3.61 -3.15 -8.56
N PRO A 84 -4.12 -3.24 -9.80
CA PRO A 84 -4.92 -2.19 -10.40
C PRO A 84 -6.13 -1.79 -9.55
N VAL A 85 -6.55 -0.53 -9.66
CA VAL A 85 -7.73 -0.03 -8.96
C VAL A 85 -8.99 -0.65 -9.58
N GLU A 86 -9.75 -1.36 -8.78
CA GLU A 86 -11.05 -1.92 -9.16
C GLU A 86 -12.17 -1.04 -8.63
N LYS A 87 -13.21 -0.81 -9.46
CA LYS A 87 -14.42 -0.13 -9.05
C LYS A 87 -15.51 -1.15 -8.79
N GLN A 88 -16.01 -1.18 -7.57
CA GLN A 88 -17.13 -2.05 -7.16
C GLN A 88 -18.28 -1.16 -6.65
N GLY A 89 -19.25 -0.87 -7.51
CA GLY A 89 -20.31 0.09 -7.22
C GLY A 89 -19.71 1.49 -7.01
N ASP A 90 -19.92 2.06 -5.83
CA ASP A 90 -19.43 3.40 -5.43
C ASP A 90 -18.05 3.37 -4.75
N GLN A 91 -17.43 2.20 -4.64
CA GLN A 91 -16.15 2.04 -3.97
C GLN A 91 -15.01 1.78 -4.94
N TYR A 92 -13.85 2.39 -4.67
CA TYR A 92 -12.59 2.15 -5.37
C TYR A 92 -11.68 1.33 -4.48
N ILE A 93 -11.39 0.11 -4.90
CA ILE A 93 -10.60 -0.86 -4.14
C ILE A 93 -9.21 -0.94 -4.74
N VAL A 94 -8.19 -0.76 -3.90
CA VAL A 94 -6.79 -1.00 -4.24
C VAL A 94 -6.24 -2.06 -3.32
N THR A 95 -5.67 -3.10 -3.90
CA THR A 95 -5.08 -4.20 -3.15
C THR A 95 -3.56 -4.11 -3.18
N VAL A 96 -2.94 -4.18 -2.00
CA VAL A 96 -1.49 -4.28 -1.84
C VAL A 96 -1.16 -5.69 -1.40
N VAL A 97 -0.34 -6.38 -2.17
CA VAL A 97 0.01 -7.79 -1.96
C VAL A 97 1.52 -8.00 -1.84
N ASN A 98 1.89 -9.07 -1.18
CA ASN A 98 3.24 -9.60 -1.19
C ASN A 98 3.19 -11.08 -1.57
N ASN A 99 3.92 -11.46 -2.61
CA ASN A 99 3.86 -12.81 -3.18
C ASN A 99 4.84 -13.81 -2.53
N THR A 100 5.58 -13.41 -1.48
CA THR A 100 6.46 -14.34 -0.79
C THR A 100 5.68 -15.19 0.23
N GLU A 101 5.90 -16.49 0.23
CA GLU A 101 5.23 -17.45 1.10
C GLU A 101 5.42 -17.14 2.60
N TYR A 102 6.59 -16.64 2.96
CA TYR A 102 6.94 -16.33 4.35
C TYR A 102 6.53 -14.92 4.79
N ALA A 103 5.89 -14.13 3.94
CA ALA A 103 5.48 -12.75 4.29
C ALA A 103 4.61 -12.70 5.54
N SER A 104 3.67 -13.64 5.68
CA SER A 104 2.78 -13.75 6.85
C SER A 104 3.55 -14.03 8.14
N TYR A 105 4.57 -14.85 8.09
CA TYR A 105 5.42 -15.15 9.26
C TYR A 105 6.22 -13.92 9.72
N VAL A 106 6.67 -13.11 8.77
CA VAL A 106 7.37 -11.85 9.10
C VAL A 106 6.39 -10.79 9.58
N GLU A 107 5.17 -10.76 9.02
CA GLU A 107 4.12 -9.81 9.42
C GLU A 107 3.66 -10.05 10.84
N TYR A 108 3.20 -11.27 11.14
CA TYR A 108 2.54 -11.60 12.42
C TYR A 108 3.44 -12.29 13.42
N GLY A 109 4.59 -12.79 12.97
CA GLY A 109 5.45 -13.63 13.77
C GLY A 109 5.11 -15.11 13.64
N HIS A 110 5.96 -15.96 14.23
CA HIS A 110 5.80 -17.41 14.13
C HIS A 110 6.39 -18.13 15.34
N ARG A 111 5.91 -19.35 15.55
CA ARG A 111 6.48 -20.27 16.55
C ARG A 111 7.79 -20.85 16.04
N GLN A 112 8.71 -21.09 16.98
CA GLN A 112 9.91 -21.89 16.75
C GLN A 112 10.18 -22.80 17.96
N THR A 113 10.95 -23.85 17.73
CA THR A 113 11.30 -24.83 18.80
C THR A 113 12.58 -24.39 19.48
N PRO A 114 12.56 -24.00 20.77
CA PRO A 114 13.77 -23.69 21.53
C PRO A 114 14.71 -24.89 21.56
N GLY A 115 16.01 -24.64 21.52
CA GLY A 115 17.06 -25.68 21.51
C GLY A 115 17.36 -26.27 20.13
N ARG A 116 16.51 -26.07 19.11
CA ARG A 116 16.79 -26.54 17.75
C ARG A 116 18.00 -25.81 17.20
N TYR A 117 19.00 -26.60 16.78
CA TYR A 117 20.18 -26.07 16.09
C TYR A 117 19.85 -25.71 14.63
N VAL A 118 20.28 -24.55 14.18
CA VAL A 118 20.12 -24.09 12.81
C VAL A 118 21.51 -23.94 12.17
N PRO A 119 21.89 -24.86 11.27
CA PRO A 119 23.25 -24.86 10.66
C PRO A 119 23.59 -23.55 9.98
N ALA A 120 22.67 -22.99 9.19
CA ALA A 120 22.86 -21.72 8.50
C ALA A 120 23.16 -20.52 9.43
N LEU A 121 22.77 -20.61 10.71
CA LEU A 121 23.05 -19.59 11.72
C LEU A 121 24.19 -19.99 12.65
N GLY A 122 24.65 -21.25 12.63
CA GLY A 122 25.63 -21.78 13.55
C GLY A 122 25.21 -21.73 15.03
N LYS A 123 23.90 -21.64 15.31
CA LYS A 123 23.36 -21.41 16.66
C LYS A 123 22.04 -22.14 16.90
N SER A 124 21.77 -22.43 18.17
CA SER A 124 20.46 -22.96 18.57
C SER A 124 19.46 -21.82 18.81
N LEU A 125 18.20 -22.08 18.47
CA LEU A 125 17.08 -21.15 18.71
C LEU A 125 16.85 -21.03 20.22
N LYS A 126 16.69 -19.80 20.71
CA LYS A 126 16.49 -19.53 22.15
C LYS A 126 15.02 -19.32 22.50
N ALA A 127 14.26 -18.65 21.64
CA ALA A 127 12.89 -18.27 21.93
C ALA A 127 11.90 -19.27 21.33
N SER A 128 10.73 -19.41 21.95
CA SER A 128 9.61 -20.21 21.43
C SER A 128 8.74 -19.44 20.43
N TRP A 129 8.89 -18.12 20.39
CA TRP A 129 8.13 -17.23 19.51
C TRP A 129 9.01 -16.10 18.95
N VAL A 130 8.91 -15.87 17.65
CA VAL A 130 9.50 -14.72 16.96
C VAL A 130 8.42 -13.66 16.78
N LYS A 131 8.63 -12.47 17.30
CA LYS A 131 7.68 -11.36 17.19
C LYS A 131 7.59 -10.85 15.74
N GLY A 132 6.37 -10.62 15.25
CA GLY A 132 6.12 -10.04 13.95
C GLY A 132 6.62 -8.59 13.82
N ARG A 133 6.89 -8.19 12.60
CA ARG A 133 7.38 -6.84 12.25
C ARG A 133 6.26 -5.88 11.92
N PHE A 134 5.05 -6.38 11.64
CA PHE A 134 3.86 -5.58 11.29
C PHE A 134 4.15 -4.59 10.16
N MET A 135 4.71 -5.12 9.06
CA MET A 135 5.19 -4.33 7.91
C MET A 135 4.05 -3.60 7.21
N LEU A 136 2.90 -4.25 7.05
CA LEU A 136 1.69 -3.70 6.43
C LEU A 136 0.73 -3.11 7.47
N THR A 137 0.50 -3.81 8.57
CA THR A 137 -0.50 -3.44 9.58
C THR A 137 -0.26 -2.05 10.18
N ILE A 138 0.99 -1.73 10.54
CA ILE A 138 1.31 -0.42 11.14
C ILE A 138 1.25 0.72 10.11
N PRO A 139 1.86 0.64 8.92
CA PRO A 139 1.72 1.65 7.89
C PRO A 139 0.27 1.90 7.48
N HIS A 140 -0.55 0.86 7.37
CA HIS A 140 -1.97 0.97 7.04
C HIS A 140 -2.73 1.77 8.11
N LYS A 141 -2.56 1.44 9.38
CA LYS A 141 -3.20 2.17 10.50
C LYS A 141 -2.77 3.65 10.56
N ASN A 142 -1.55 3.96 10.11
CA ASN A 142 -0.98 5.30 10.09
C ASN A 142 -1.14 6.02 8.75
N LEU A 143 -1.97 5.50 7.85
CA LEU A 143 -2.26 6.12 6.57
C LEU A 143 -3.28 7.25 6.77
N LYS A 144 -2.81 8.42 7.15
CA LYS A 144 -3.65 9.63 7.17
C LYS A 144 -3.79 10.16 5.75
N PRO A 145 -5.00 10.48 5.28
CA PRO A 145 -5.16 11.20 4.03
C PRO A 145 -4.42 12.53 4.13
N LYS A 146 -3.52 12.81 3.18
CA LYS A 146 -2.90 14.13 3.08
C LYS A 146 -3.97 15.06 2.53
N PRO A 147 -4.27 16.21 3.15
CA PRO A 147 -5.23 17.15 2.58
C PRO A 147 -4.80 17.50 1.16
N PRO A 148 -5.74 17.66 0.22
CA PRO A 148 -5.43 18.04 -1.13
C PRO A 148 -4.58 19.31 -1.12
N HIS A 149 -3.59 19.39 -2.01
CA HIS A 149 -2.64 20.50 -2.14
C HIS A 149 -3.29 21.80 -2.66
N CYS A 150 -4.49 22.09 -2.24
CA CYS A 150 -5.22 23.30 -2.50
C CYS A 150 -5.45 24.09 -1.21
N CYS A 151 -4.37 24.52 -0.57
CA CYS A 151 -4.45 25.66 0.31
C CYS A 151 -3.12 26.41 0.23
N ASN A 152 -3.08 27.31 -0.72
CA ASN A 152 -2.26 28.51 -0.61
C ASN A 152 -2.61 29.16 0.74
N ARG A 153 -1.64 29.66 1.47
CA ARG A 153 -1.71 30.10 2.88
C ARG A 153 -2.77 31.18 3.21
N ASN A 154 -3.70 31.48 2.31
CA ASN A 154 -4.71 32.54 2.44
C ASN A 154 -6.16 32.09 2.18
N CYS A 155 -6.49 30.81 2.24
CA CYS A 155 -7.89 30.37 2.24
C CYS A 155 -8.34 30.10 3.68
N THR A 156 -9.05 31.04 4.27
CA THR A 156 -9.93 30.85 5.42
C THR A 156 -11.07 29.94 4.97
N CYS A 157 -11.11 28.71 5.45
CA CYS A 157 -12.27 27.82 5.31
C CYS A 157 -13.36 28.33 6.24
N PHE A 158 -14.52 28.69 5.66
CA PHE A 158 -15.79 28.76 6.36
C PHE A 158 -16.42 27.38 6.40
#